data_3391c37af1267b4c6481f5a0b4bb4daa
#
_entry.id   3391c37af1267b4c6481f5a0b4bb4daa
#
_cell.length_a   1.000
_cell.length_b   1.000
_cell.length_c   1.000
_cell.angle_alpha   90.00
_cell.angle_beta   90.00
_cell.angle_gamma   90.00
#
_symmetry.space_group_name_H-M   'P 1'
#
loop_
_entity.id
_entity.type
_entity.pdbx_description
1 polymer ?
#
loop_
_entity_poly.entity_id
_entity_poly.type
_entity_poly.pdbx_seq_one_letter_code
_entity_poly.pdbx_strand_id
1 'polypeptide(L)'
;MTLNFYTLGVIYLVYSFLGWVAETVVATIRGGRFANRGAAAGPFCFIYGTTGVLLAVSFGDLRTEPVYLFFACMMAATVMEWITAKLLERLHRRKWWDYSGKKFNLNGYVCLQYSLLWGALGTASVLWGNDVLLRLCAQIPVWLLRPAPVHPAPSAVR
;
A
#
# COMPACT_ATOMS: atom_id res chain seq x y z
N MET A 1 -6.91 6.40 -17.72
CA MET A 1 -6.31 5.14 -17.17
C MET A 1 -7.39 4.06 -17.15
N THR A 2 -7.19 2.91 -17.81
CA THR A 2 -8.15 1.79 -17.72
C THR A 2 -7.82 0.95 -16.49
N LEU A 3 -8.65 1.03 -15.46
CA LEU A 3 -8.56 0.18 -14.27
C LEU A 3 -9.18 -1.17 -14.59
N ASN A 4 -8.37 -2.21 -14.68
CA ASN A 4 -8.78 -3.59 -14.78
C ASN A 4 -8.18 -4.40 -13.63
N PHE A 5 -8.58 -5.64 -13.48
CA PHE A 5 -8.10 -6.51 -12.37
C PHE A 5 -6.58 -6.64 -12.33
N TYR A 6 -5.93 -6.71 -13.49
CA TYR A 6 -4.47 -6.78 -13.59
C TYR A 6 -3.80 -5.49 -13.09
N THR A 7 -4.26 -4.31 -13.55
CA THR A 7 -3.69 -3.01 -13.13
C THR A 7 -3.88 -2.77 -11.64
N LEU A 8 -5.02 -3.16 -11.09
CA LEU A 8 -5.28 -3.07 -9.64
C LEU A 8 -4.37 -4.02 -8.84
N GLY A 9 -4.14 -5.23 -9.34
CA GLY A 9 -3.19 -6.16 -8.74
C GLY A 9 -1.76 -5.63 -8.72
N VAL A 10 -1.31 -5.00 -9.81
CA VAL A 10 0.00 -4.35 -9.88
C VAL A 10 0.10 -3.19 -8.88
N ILE A 11 -0.89 -2.30 -8.85
CA ILE A 11 -0.96 -1.19 -7.88
C ILE A 11 -0.85 -1.75 -6.46
N TYR A 12 -1.63 -2.77 -6.13
CA TYR A 12 -1.63 -3.41 -4.81
C TYR A 12 -0.25 -3.95 -4.43
N LEU A 13 0.35 -4.76 -5.30
CA LEU A 13 1.64 -5.40 -5.00
C LEU A 13 2.78 -4.39 -4.88
N VAL A 14 2.86 -3.43 -5.80
CA VAL A 14 3.94 -2.44 -5.78
C VAL A 14 3.83 -1.52 -4.58
N TYR A 15 2.66 -0.99 -4.27
CA TYR A 15 2.52 -0.14 -3.08
C TYR A 15 2.69 -0.93 -1.78
N SER A 16 2.25 -2.20 -1.72
CA SER A 16 2.55 -3.06 -0.57
C SER A 16 4.05 -3.24 -0.35
N PHE A 17 4.80 -3.43 -1.43
CA PHE A 17 6.26 -3.57 -1.38
C PHE A 17 6.94 -2.24 -1.00
N LEU A 18 6.58 -1.13 -1.65
CA LEU A 18 7.14 0.20 -1.34
C LEU A 18 6.83 0.62 0.11
N GLY A 19 5.63 0.33 0.59
CA GLY A 19 5.25 0.56 1.98
C GLY A 19 6.11 -0.26 2.95
N TRP A 20 6.36 -1.52 2.64
CA TRP A 20 7.28 -2.34 3.42
C TRP A 20 8.70 -1.77 3.43
N VAL A 21 9.23 -1.34 2.29
CA VAL A 21 10.55 -0.71 2.21
C VAL A 21 10.60 0.53 3.11
N ALA A 22 9.63 1.44 2.97
CA ALA A 22 9.56 2.68 3.75
C ALA A 22 9.51 2.40 5.27
N GLU A 23 8.62 1.52 5.72
CA GLU A 23 8.48 1.14 7.13
C GLU A 23 9.74 0.47 7.67
N THR A 24 10.33 -0.44 6.91
CA THR A 24 11.54 -1.17 7.32
C THR A 24 12.73 -0.23 7.42
N VAL A 25 12.90 0.68 6.46
CA VAL A 25 13.97 1.69 6.47
C VAL A 25 13.82 2.61 7.69
N VAL A 26 12.61 3.16 7.91
CA VAL A 26 12.36 4.05 9.06
C VAL A 26 12.59 3.33 10.38
N ALA A 27 12.09 2.10 10.52
CA ALA A 27 12.27 1.32 11.75
C ALA A 27 13.74 0.95 11.99
N THR A 28 14.46 0.61 10.91
CA THR A 28 15.90 0.27 10.98
C THR A 28 16.73 1.47 11.41
N ILE A 29 16.49 2.65 10.81
CA ILE A 29 17.19 3.88 11.16
C ILE A 29 16.93 4.25 12.63
N ARG A 30 15.67 4.18 13.08
CA ARG A 30 15.30 4.52 14.47
C ARG A 30 15.82 3.52 15.50
N GLY A 31 15.88 2.24 15.14
CA GLY A 31 16.30 1.16 16.04
C GLY A 31 17.80 0.81 15.97
N GLY A 32 18.56 1.39 15.04
CA GLY A 32 20.00 1.11 14.85
C GLY A 32 20.32 -0.32 14.40
N ARG A 33 19.31 -1.13 14.08
CA ARG A 33 19.44 -2.52 13.59
C ARG A 33 18.30 -2.85 12.64
N PHE A 34 18.52 -3.81 11.74
CA PHE A 34 17.48 -4.21 10.78
C PHE A 34 16.19 -4.66 11.47
N ALA A 35 15.08 -4.02 11.09
CA ALA A 35 13.77 -4.31 11.65
C ALA A 35 12.77 -4.57 10.51
N ASN A 36 12.52 -5.84 10.19
CA ASN A 36 11.50 -6.19 9.19
C ASN A 36 10.09 -5.82 9.71
N ARG A 37 9.38 -4.98 8.95
CA ARG A 37 8.03 -4.51 9.26
C ARG A 37 6.94 -5.16 8.38
N GLY A 38 7.31 -6.14 7.58
CA GLY A 38 6.40 -6.81 6.66
C GLY A 38 5.43 -7.78 7.34
N ALA A 39 4.30 -8.01 6.69
CA ALA A 39 3.32 -8.99 7.11
C ALA A 39 3.87 -10.42 6.93
N ALA A 40 3.63 -11.30 7.90
CA ALA A 40 4.09 -12.69 7.88
C ALA A 40 5.60 -12.84 7.56
N ALA A 41 6.44 -11.91 8.02
CA ALA A 41 7.86 -11.81 7.72
C ALA A 41 8.22 -11.63 6.22
N GLY A 42 7.22 -11.42 5.35
CA GLY A 42 7.39 -11.15 3.93
C GLY A 42 7.63 -9.66 3.61
N PRO A 43 8.06 -9.33 2.39
CA PRO A 43 8.36 -7.96 1.98
C PRO A 43 7.12 -7.20 1.53
N PHE A 44 6.02 -7.29 2.28
CA PHE A 44 4.75 -6.63 1.94
C PHE A 44 4.09 -5.99 3.15
N CYS A 45 3.58 -4.78 2.97
CA CYS A 45 2.77 -4.06 3.94
C CYS A 45 1.38 -3.79 3.32
N PHE A 46 0.43 -4.66 3.59
CA PHE A 46 -0.86 -4.74 2.89
C PHE A 46 -1.71 -3.47 2.99
N ILE A 47 -1.59 -2.70 4.07
CA ILE A 47 -2.31 -1.44 4.22
C ILE A 47 -2.00 -0.47 3.07
N TYR A 48 -0.74 -0.38 2.63
CA TYR A 48 -0.33 0.51 1.54
C TYR A 48 -0.92 0.08 0.20
N GLY A 49 -0.89 -1.21 -0.10
CA GLY A 49 -1.49 -1.75 -1.32
C GLY A 49 -3.00 -1.57 -1.34
N THR A 50 -3.68 -1.92 -0.25
CA THR A 50 -5.14 -1.76 -0.12
C THR A 50 -5.55 -0.30 -0.25
N THR A 51 -4.85 0.60 0.45
CA THR A 51 -5.10 2.04 0.37
C THR A 51 -4.82 2.56 -1.04
N GLY A 52 -3.70 2.16 -1.67
CA GLY A 52 -3.36 2.55 -3.04
C GLY A 52 -4.43 2.17 -4.06
N VAL A 53 -4.97 0.95 -3.98
CA VAL A 53 -6.09 0.50 -4.82
C VAL A 53 -7.35 1.31 -4.54
N LEU A 54 -7.69 1.51 -3.27
CA LEU A 54 -8.86 2.31 -2.87
C LEU A 54 -8.79 3.72 -3.47
N LEU A 55 -7.66 4.41 -3.31
CA LEU A 55 -7.47 5.76 -3.83
C LEU A 55 -7.53 5.80 -5.36
N ALA A 56 -6.92 4.82 -6.05
CA ALA A 56 -6.93 4.74 -7.51
C ALA A 56 -8.34 4.56 -8.08
N VAL A 57 -9.16 3.73 -7.43
CA VAL A 57 -10.54 3.46 -7.86
C VAL A 57 -11.47 4.61 -7.52
N SER A 58 -11.32 5.19 -6.32
CA SER A 58 -12.29 6.16 -5.81
C SER A 58 -12.05 7.58 -6.28
N PHE A 59 -10.80 7.97 -6.54
CA PHE A 59 -10.42 9.38 -6.72
C PHE A 59 -9.71 9.69 -8.05
N GLY A 60 -9.74 8.77 -9.00
CA GLY A 60 -9.18 9.00 -10.33
C GLY A 60 -9.76 10.23 -11.04
N ASP A 61 -11.04 10.50 -10.84
CA ASP A 61 -11.73 11.63 -11.48
C ASP A 61 -11.43 12.99 -10.81
N LEU A 62 -10.88 13.00 -9.59
CA LEU A 62 -10.49 14.21 -8.87
C LEU A 62 -9.11 14.76 -9.27
N ARG A 63 -8.47 14.19 -10.29
CA ARG A 63 -7.12 14.60 -10.71
C ARG A 63 -7.03 16.05 -11.18
N THR A 64 -8.11 16.63 -11.64
CA THR A 64 -8.21 18.04 -12.06
C THR A 64 -8.35 19.01 -10.89
N GLU A 65 -8.66 18.49 -9.70
CA GLU A 65 -8.96 19.27 -8.50
C GLU A 65 -8.01 18.88 -7.34
N PRO A 66 -6.71 19.25 -7.39
CA PRO A 66 -5.70 18.71 -6.49
C PRO A 66 -5.94 18.99 -5.00
N VAL A 67 -6.61 20.10 -4.68
CA VAL A 67 -6.95 20.45 -3.29
C VAL A 67 -8.01 19.48 -2.74
N TYR A 68 -9.09 19.26 -3.51
CA TYR A 68 -10.11 18.27 -3.11
C TYR A 68 -9.55 16.87 -3.06
N LEU A 69 -8.70 16.50 -4.03
CA LEU A 69 -8.01 15.23 -4.05
C LEU A 69 -7.16 15.02 -2.80
N PHE A 70 -6.41 16.05 -2.36
CA PHE A 70 -5.60 15.97 -1.14
C PHE A 70 -6.45 15.65 0.08
N PHE A 71 -7.54 16.38 0.30
CA PHE A 71 -8.40 16.12 1.46
C PHE A 71 -9.11 14.77 1.37
N ALA A 72 -9.55 14.36 0.19
CA ALA A 72 -10.15 13.04 -0.03
C ALA A 72 -9.15 11.92 0.27
N CYS A 73 -7.93 12.00 -0.24
CA CYS A 73 -6.86 11.04 0.04
C CYS A 73 -6.49 11.03 1.54
N MET A 74 -6.36 12.21 2.16
CA MET A 74 -6.07 12.34 3.58
C MET A 74 -7.12 11.62 4.43
N MET A 75 -8.40 11.88 4.17
CA MET A 75 -9.50 11.27 4.93
C MET A 75 -9.58 9.76 4.72
N ALA A 76 -9.53 9.30 3.48
CA ALA A 76 -9.59 7.88 3.16
C ALA A 76 -8.42 7.10 3.77
N ALA A 77 -7.19 7.60 3.61
CA ALA A 77 -6.00 6.95 4.18
C ALA A 77 -6.01 6.94 5.71
N THR A 78 -6.46 8.03 6.35
CA THR A 78 -6.60 8.10 7.82
C THR A 78 -7.62 7.09 8.34
N VAL A 79 -8.75 6.94 7.65
CA VAL A 79 -9.76 5.92 8.00
C VAL A 79 -9.19 4.51 7.84
N MET A 80 -8.46 4.24 6.75
CA MET A 80 -7.79 2.96 6.53
C MET A 80 -6.75 2.66 7.61
N GLU A 81 -5.95 3.66 8.01
CA GLU A 81 -4.97 3.54 9.09
C GLU A 81 -5.67 3.22 10.42
N TRP A 82 -6.75 3.93 10.74
CA TRP A 82 -7.51 3.71 11.98
C TRP A 82 -8.16 2.32 12.03
N ILE A 83 -8.81 1.88 10.94
CA ILE A 83 -9.41 0.54 10.83
C ILE A 83 -8.34 -0.53 11.01
N THR A 84 -7.21 -0.39 10.30
CA THR A 84 -6.10 -1.35 10.35
C THR A 84 -5.49 -1.41 11.75
N ALA A 85 -5.27 -0.26 12.40
CA ALA A 85 -4.75 -0.21 13.77
C ALA A 85 -5.64 -0.97 14.75
N LYS A 86 -6.95 -0.73 14.70
CA LYS A 86 -7.92 -1.43 15.54
C LYS A 86 -8.01 -2.93 15.24
N LEU A 87 -7.97 -3.30 13.96
CA LEU A 87 -7.98 -4.71 13.56
C LEU A 87 -6.74 -5.43 14.09
N LEU A 88 -5.55 -4.85 13.89
CA LEU A 88 -4.29 -5.43 14.35
C LEU A 88 -4.23 -5.53 15.88
N GLU A 89 -4.71 -4.51 16.60
CA GLU A 89 -4.78 -4.57 18.06
C GLU A 89 -5.72 -5.69 18.54
N ARG A 90 -6.87 -5.86 17.88
CA ARG A 90 -7.81 -6.94 18.20
C ARG A 90 -7.23 -8.32 17.95
N LEU A 91 -6.47 -8.50 16.86
CA LEU A 91 -5.84 -9.77 16.49
C LEU A 91 -4.63 -10.11 17.36
N HIS A 92 -3.76 -9.11 17.62
CA HIS A 92 -2.48 -9.34 18.29
C HIS A 92 -2.48 -8.95 19.79
N ARG A 93 -3.59 -8.41 20.30
CA ARG A 93 -3.74 -7.96 21.70
C ARG A 93 -2.74 -6.87 22.10
N ARG A 94 -2.18 -6.14 21.13
CA ARG A 94 -1.24 -5.02 21.34
C ARG A 94 -1.35 -4.04 20.19
N LYS A 95 -1.07 -2.74 20.47
CA LYS A 95 -0.95 -1.73 19.43
C LYS A 95 0.29 -2.01 18.58
N TRP A 96 0.15 -1.98 17.27
CA TRP A 96 1.25 -2.12 16.31
C TRP A 96 2.08 -0.86 16.21
N TRP A 97 1.42 0.30 16.37
CA TRP A 97 2.01 1.64 16.57
C TRP A 97 1.17 2.40 17.59
N ASP A 98 1.75 3.48 18.15
CA ASP A 98 1.06 4.33 19.13
C ASP A 98 1.47 5.80 18.92
N TYR A 99 0.49 6.62 18.56
CA TYR A 99 0.64 8.06 18.38
C TYR A 99 0.12 8.87 19.59
N SER A 100 -0.07 8.28 20.73
CA SER A 100 -0.60 8.97 21.94
C SER A 100 0.24 10.19 22.34
N GLY A 101 1.56 10.17 22.06
CA GLY A 101 2.45 11.32 22.28
C GLY A 101 2.39 12.41 21.19
N LYS A 102 1.57 12.25 20.12
CA LYS A 102 1.45 13.22 19.04
C LYS A 102 0.27 14.16 19.23
N LYS A 103 0.43 15.42 18.81
CA LYS A 103 -0.69 16.38 18.83
C LYS A 103 -1.81 15.96 17.88
N PHE A 104 -3.05 16.23 18.28
CA PHE A 104 -4.25 15.89 17.50
C PHE A 104 -4.30 14.40 17.11
N ASN A 105 -3.99 13.52 18.06
CA ASN A 105 -4.20 12.09 17.88
C ASN A 105 -5.62 11.67 18.30
N LEU A 106 -6.10 10.59 17.72
CA LEU A 106 -7.35 9.94 18.09
C LEU A 106 -7.02 8.57 18.71
N ASN A 107 -7.03 8.53 20.05
CA ASN A 107 -6.74 7.34 20.86
C ASN A 107 -5.39 6.65 20.52
N GLY A 108 -4.43 7.41 19.97
CA GLY A 108 -3.12 6.90 19.57
C GLY A 108 -3.11 6.08 18.28
N TYR A 109 -4.26 5.88 17.61
CA TYR A 109 -4.33 5.10 16.36
C TYR A 109 -3.94 5.91 15.13
N VAL A 110 -4.34 7.18 15.08
CA VAL A 110 -4.07 8.14 14.00
C VAL A 110 -3.71 9.50 14.60
N CYS A 111 -3.01 10.35 13.85
CA CYS A 111 -2.77 11.73 14.25
C CYS A 111 -2.63 12.65 13.04
N LEU A 112 -2.93 13.94 13.23
CA LEU A 112 -2.96 14.94 12.16
C LEU A 112 -1.67 14.98 11.34
N GLN A 113 -0.50 14.89 11.98
CA GLN A 113 0.79 14.92 11.29
C GLN A 113 0.91 13.82 10.22
N TYR A 114 0.54 12.59 10.58
CA TYR A 114 0.57 11.46 9.64
C TYR A 114 -0.60 11.50 8.66
N SER A 115 -1.78 11.97 9.08
CA SER A 115 -2.90 12.18 8.15
C SER A 115 -2.54 13.13 7.01
N LEU A 116 -1.85 14.25 7.31
CA LEU A 116 -1.35 15.18 6.29
C LEU A 116 -0.32 14.51 5.36
N LEU A 117 0.59 13.72 5.93
CA LEU A 117 1.57 12.96 5.14
C LEU A 117 0.87 11.96 4.20
N TRP A 118 -0.11 11.21 4.69
CA TRP A 118 -0.90 10.28 3.89
C TRP A 118 -1.71 10.99 2.79
N GLY A 119 -2.24 12.19 3.09
CA GLY A 119 -2.87 13.04 2.10
C GLY A 119 -1.93 13.40 0.95
N ALA A 120 -0.70 13.84 1.27
CA ALA A 120 0.29 14.19 0.28
C ALA A 120 0.74 12.98 -0.56
N LEU A 121 1.07 11.86 0.10
CA LEU A 121 1.47 10.63 -0.60
C LEU A 121 0.35 10.04 -1.45
N GLY A 122 -0.88 10.05 -0.94
CA GLY A 122 -2.06 9.60 -1.69
C GLY A 122 -2.31 10.46 -2.93
N THR A 123 -2.25 11.78 -2.78
CA THR A 123 -2.37 12.71 -3.90
C THR A 123 -1.29 12.48 -4.96
N ALA A 124 -0.04 12.35 -4.54
CA ALA A 124 1.07 12.06 -5.45
C ALA A 124 0.88 10.70 -6.16
N SER A 125 0.38 9.69 -5.48
CA SER A 125 0.10 8.39 -6.07
C SER A 125 -0.99 8.46 -7.14
N VAL A 126 -2.06 9.20 -6.91
CA VAL A 126 -3.18 9.36 -7.86
C VAL A 126 -2.76 10.25 -9.04
N LEU A 127 -2.05 11.36 -8.80
CA LEU A 127 -1.67 12.29 -9.87
C LEU A 127 -0.60 11.72 -10.81
N TRP A 128 0.39 11.05 -10.26
CA TRP A 128 1.59 10.63 -11.02
C TRP A 128 1.99 9.16 -10.79
N GLY A 129 1.95 8.70 -9.55
CA GLY A 129 2.47 7.39 -9.16
C GLY A 129 1.85 6.24 -9.94
N ASN A 130 0.54 6.21 -10.07
CA ASN A 130 -0.18 5.17 -10.79
C ASN A 130 0.17 5.16 -12.29
N ASP A 131 0.28 6.34 -12.93
CA ASP A 131 0.62 6.43 -14.35
C ASP A 131 2.05 5.98 -14.62
N VAL A 132 3.01 6.39 -13.78
CA VAL A 132 4.41 5.95 -13.87
C VAL A 132 4.50 4.43 -13.70
N LEU A 133 3.87 3.90 -12.66
CA LEU A 133 3.87 2.48 -12.36
C LEU A 133 3.30 1.65 -13.52
N LEU A 134 2.16 2.05 -14.06
CA LEU A 134 1.54 1.32 -15.16
C LEU A 134 2.33 1.42 -16.47
N ARG A 135 2.98 2.55 -16.75
CA ARG A 135 3.91 2.68 -17.89
C ARG A 135 5.10 1.75 -17.76
N LEU A 136 5.70 1.65 -16.56
CA LEU A 136 6.80 0.72 -16.30
C LEU A 136 6.35 -0.72 -16.45
N CYS A 137 5.18 -1.08 -15.94
CA CYS A 137 4.64 -2.45 -16.10
C CYS A 137 4.30 -2.79 -17.54
N ALA A 138 3.86 -1.81 -18.36
CA ALA A 138 3.60 -2.03 -19.77
C ALA A 138 4.88 -2.36 -20.59
N GLN A 139 6.06 -2.04 -20.06
CA GLN A 139 7.35 -2.39 -20.67
C GLN A 139 7.79 -3.84 -20.35
N ILE A 140 7.13 -4.50 -19.40
CA ILE A 140 7.45 -5.89 -19.05
C ILE A 140 6.91 -6.80 -20.16
N PRO A 141 7.78 -7.58 -20.83
CA PRO A 141 7.33 -8.48 -21.88
C PRO A 141 6.32 -9.51 -21.37
N VAL A 142 5.21 -9.67 -22.09
CA VAL A 142 4.08 -10.55 -21.71
C VAL A 142 4.51 -12.01 -21.47
N TRP A 143 5.59 -12.47 -22.11
CA TRP A 143 6.10 -13.83 -21.93
C TRP A 143 6.67 -14.09 -20.52
N LEU A 144 7.14 -13.06 -19.81
CA LEU A 144 7.56 -13.15 -18.41
C LEU A 144 6.38 -13.35 -17.45
N LEU A 145 5.18 -13.00 -17.88
CA LEU A 145 3.95 -13.09 -17.08
C LEU A 145 3.15 -14.39 -17.37
N ARG A 146 3.59 -15.19 -18.37
CA ARG A 146 2.97 -16.49 -18.63
C ARG A 146 3.47 -17.50 -17.62
N PRO A 147 2.57 -18.23 -16.93
CA PRO A 147 3.00 -19.38 -16.14
C PRO A 147 3.76 -20.37 -17.03
N ALA A 148 4.84 -20.95 -16.50
CA ALA A 148 5.57 -22.00 -17.23
C ALA A 148 4.57 -23.09 -17.67
N PRO A 149 4.71 -23.64 -18.91
CA PRO A 149 3.85 -24.71 -19.36
C PRO A 149 3.97 -25.88 -18.38
N VAL A 150 2.82 -26.30 -17.84
CA VAL A 150 2.75 -27.48 -16.99
C VAL A 150 3.04 -28.67 -17.89
N HIS A 151 4.24 -29.24 -17.80
CA HIS A 151 4.54 -30.50 -18.48
C HIS A 151 3.61 -31.57 -17.88
N PRO A 152 2.79 -32.26 -18.71
CA PRO A 152 2.05 -33.41 -18.21
C PRO A 152 3.06 -34.44 -17.70
N ALA A 153 2.79 -34.98 -16.52
CA ALA A 153 3.60 -36.08 -15.96
C ALA A 153 3.68 -37.21 -16.98
N PRO A 154 4.86 -37.86 -17.17
CA PRO A 154 4.95 -39.00 -18.07
C PRO A 154 3.98 -40.06 -17.57
N SER A 155 3.04 -40.47 -18.48
CA SER A 155 2.14 -41.57 -18.20
C SER A 155 2.96 -42.81 -17.88
N ALA A 156 2.79 -43.31 -16.67
CA ALA A 156 3.38 -44.60 -16.30
C ALA A 156 2.73 -45.67 -17.22
N VAL A 157 3.49 -46.07 -18.24
CA VAL A 157 3.16 -47.24 -19.02
C VAL A 157 3.37 -48.48 -18.12
N ARG A 158 2.29 -49.19 -17.83
CA ARG A 158 2.36 -50.53 -17.23
C ARG A 158 2.67 -51.53 -18.31
#